data_3c27acdb150e73d54e1906f78e194aa3
#
_entry.id   3c27acdb150e73d54e1906f78e194aa3
#
_cell.length_a   1.000
_cell.length_b   1.000
_cell.length_c   1.000
_cell.angle_alpha   90.00
_cell.angle_beta   90.00
_cell.angle_gamma   90.00
#
_symmetry.space_group_name_H-M   'P 1'
#
loop_
_entity.id
_entity.type
_entity.pdbx_description
1 polymer ?
#
loop_
_entity_poly.entity_id
_entity_poly.type
_entity_poly.pdbx_seq_one_letter_code
_entity_poly.pdbx_strand_id
1 'polypeptide(L)'
;MHLIFCGTPHFAVPTLEKLIAAKFAISLVITNPDEPSGRGYELKAPPVKQAALAAGLEVYQPAKLKDPATVELISRHRPDAIVVVAYGHILPKWMIDLPRLGCINLHASLLPKYRGAAPIQWSLIRGETVTGVTTMRIDVGLDTGDILLKRELPIQDDDTSETLGEGLSQVGADLMVETLRRLEQGDLQAQPQDHPQATLAPILKKEDGRIDWNLPALEIWNRIRGLRPWPVAYTRFRGKNLHIWAASRPAAGEGVQLDPGLLIAEHGRLRVVCGQGTVLEAKEIQLEGRKRMPARDFLNGTKIAPGEKVE
;
A
#
# COMPACT_ATOMS: atom_id res chain seq x y z
N MET A 1 1.21 19.35 23.02
CA MET A 1 0.06 18.78 22.27
C MET A 1 -0.19 17.36 22.74
N HIS A 2 -1.45 17.04 23.13
CA HIS A 2 -1.90 15.70 23.50
C HIS A 2 -2.50 14.99 22.30
N LEU A 3 -2.05 13.77 22.01
CA LEU A 3 -2.45 13.01 20.83
C LEU A 3 -3.10 11.69 21.21
N ILE A 4 -4.06 11.29 20.38
CA ILE A 4 -4.43 9.88 20.19
C ILE A 4 -3.87 9.44 18.84
N PHE A 5 -3.30 8.23 18.78
CA PHE A 5 -2.79 7.64 17.55
C PHE A 5 -3.67 6.46 17.12
N CYS A 6 -4.12 6.44 15.87
CA CYS A 6 -4.88 5.36 15.26
C CYS A 6 -4.09 4.76 14.09
N GLY A 7 -3.74 3.48 14.17
CA GLY A 7 -3.01 2.81 13.11
C GLY A 7 -2.92 1.30 13.34
N THR A 8 -2.60 0.52 12.30
CA THR A 8 -2.58 -0.95 12.42
C THR A 8 -1.34 -1.59 11.81
N PRO A 9 -1.04 -1.46 10.49
CA PRO A 9 0.05 -2.18 9.82
C PRO A 9 1.42 -1.54 10.06
N HIS A 10 2.46 -2.21 9.55
CA HIS A 10 3.84 -1.72 9.60
C HIS A 10 4.01 -0.30 9.05
N PHE A 11 3.24 0.08 8.04
CA PHE A 11 3.26 1.42 7.46
C PHE A 11 3.04 2.53 8.50
N ALA A 12 2.26 2.27 9.56
CA ALA A 12 1.95 3.24 10.60
C ALA A 12 3.01 3.32 11.71
N VAL A 13 3.86 2.31 11.85
CA VAL A 13 4.85 2.22 12.95
C VAL A 13 5.86 3.36 12.92
N PRO A 14 6.51 3.72 11.78
CA PRO A 14 7.48 4.82 11.76
C PRO A 14 6.88 6.16 12.20
N THR A 15 5.60 6.42 11.88
CA THR A 15 4.92 7.64 12.34
C THR A 15 4.76 7.64 13.86
N LEU A 16 4.32 6.52 14.46
CA LEU A 16 4.20 6.41 15.91
C LEU A 16 5.55 6.63 16.59
N GLU A 17 6.61 5.96 16.13
CA GLU A 17 7.96 6.08 16.68
C GLU A 17 8.54 7.51 16.58
N LYS A 18 8.33 8.16 15.43
CA LYS A 18 8.77 9.55 15.22
C LYS A 18 8.03 10.53 16.13
N LEU A 19 6.73 10.33 16.35
CA LEU A 19 5.95 11.17 17.28
C LEU A 19 6.44 11.00 18.72
N ILE A 20 6.76 9.77 19.15
CA ILE A 20 7.37 9.49 20.45
C ILE A 20 8.73 10.19 20.56
N ALA A 21 9.62 9.99 19.58
CA ALA A 21 10.94 10.61 19.53
C ALA A 21 10.89 12.16 19.53
N ALA A 22 9.87 12.73 18.88
CA ALA A 22 9.60 14.16 18.84
C ALA A 22 8.94 14.69 20.14
N LYS A 23 8.71 13.80 21.14
CA LYS A 23 8.16 14.10 22.47
C LYS A 23 6.73 14.63 22.47
N PHE A 24 5.91 14.20 21.51
CA PHE A 24 4.47 14.42 21.62
C PHE A 24 3.88 13.54 22.73
N ALA A 25 2.93 14.07 23.47
CA ALA A 25 2.24 13.34 24.53
C ALA A 25 1.15 12.45 23.91
N ILE A 26 1.47 11.19 23.63
CA ILE A 26 0.52 10.21 23.11
C ILE A 26 -0.18 9.55 24.31
N SER A 27 -1.44 9.86 24.50
CA SER A 27 -2.22 9.38 25.65
C SER A 27 -2.94 8.04 25.39
N LEU A 28 -3.15 7.67 24.12
CA LEU A 28 -3.80 6.43 23.72
C LEU A 28 -3.38 6.03 22.31
N VAL A 29 -3.14 4.73 22.10
CA VAL A 29 -2.95 4.14 20.78
C VAL A 29 -4.13 3.22 20.48
N ILE A 30 -4.84 3.48 19.39
CA ILE A 30 -5.97 2.70 18.93
C ILE A 30 -5.53 1.87 17.71
N THR A 31 -5.75 0.56 17.76
CA THR A 31 -5.40 -0.36 16.68
C THR A 31 -6.45 -1.47 16.55
N ASN A 32 -6.41 -2.22 15.46
CA ASN A 32 -7.32 -3.33 15.25
C ASN A 32 -7.08 -4.46 16.27
N PRO A 33 -8.08 -5.30 16.55
CA PRO A 33 -7.90 -6.51 17.35
C PRO A 33 -6.81 -7.43 16.79
N ASP A 34 -6.27 -8.29 17.67
CA ASP A 34 -5.35 -9.34 17.25
C ASP A 34 -6.07 -10.32 16.32
N GLU A 35 -5.45 -10.68 15.21
CA GLU A 35 -6.06 -11.55 14.20
C GLU A 35 -5.29 -12.87 14.06
N PRO A 36 -5.99 -13.98 13.78
CA PRO A 36 -5.35 -15.26 13.47
C PRO A 36 -4.45 -15.11 12.23
N SER A 37 -3.18 -15.52 12.32
CA SER A 37 -2.21 -15.42 11.25
C SER A 37 -1.44 -16.72 11.05
N GLY A 38 -1.08 -17.01 9.79
CA GLY A 38 -0.28 -18.18 9.43
C GLY A 38 -1.03 -19.50 9.47
N ARG A 39 -0.28 -20.62 9.22
CA ARG A 39 -0.87 -21.98 9.11
C ARG A 39 -1.36 -22.56 10.44
N GLY A 40 -1.05 -21.93 11.58
CA GLY A 40 -1.44 -22.38 12.93
C GLY A 40 -2.57 -21.58 13.54
N TYR A 41 -3.13 -20.56 12.86
CA TYR A 41 -4.15 -19.65 13.42
C TYR A 41 -3.75 -19.01 14.76
N GLU A 42 -2.45 -18.84 15.01
CA GLU A 42 -1.98 -18.12 16.19
C GLU A 42 -2.39 -16.65 16.12
N LEU A 43 -2.89 -16.11 17.24
CA LEU A 43 -3.25 -14.71 17.33
C LEU A 43 -1.98 -13.85 17.22
N LYS A 44 -1.91 -13.01 16.21
CA LYS A 44 -0.80 -12.09 16.00
C LYS A 44 -1.22 -10.67 16.31
N ALA A 45 -0.49 -10.05 17.24
CA ALA A 45 -0.71 -8.64 17.56
C ALA A 45 -0.34 -7.74 16.37
N PRO A 46 -1.14 -6.71 16.06
CA PRO A 46 -0.81 -5.72 15.05
C PRO A 46 0.57 -5.07 15.30
N PRO A 47 1.32 -4.70 14.24
CA PRO A 47 2.62 -4.03 14.39
C PRO A 47 2.57 -2.77 15.26
N VAL A 48 1.54 -1.95 15.12
CA VAL A 48 1.35 -0.75 15.94
C VAL A 48 1.15 -1.09 17.41
N LYS A 49 0.39 -2.17 17.75
CA LYS A 49 0.25 -2.64 19.14
C LYS A 49 1.61 -3.00 19.73
N GLN A 50 2.42 -3.75 18.98
CA GLN A 50 3.73 -4.18 19.44
C GLN A 50 4.65 -2.97 19.72
N ALA A 51 4.71 -2.01 18.80
CA ALA A 51 5.49 -0.80 18.95
C ALA A 51 5.00 0.07 20.13
N ALA A 52 3.69 0.24 20.30
CA ALA A 52 3.09 1.00 21.37
C ALA A 52 3.40 0.41 22.75
N LEU A 53 3.23 -0.92 22.90
CA LEU A 53 3.53 -1.61 24.16
C LEU A 53 5.03 -1.55 24.50
N ALA A 54 5.91 -1.69 23.50
CA ALA A 54 7.35 -1.56 23.69
C ALA A 54 7.76 -0.14 24.17
N ALA A 55 6.98 0.88 23.79
CA ALA A 55 7.15 2.27 24.23
C ALA A 55 6.41 2.59 25.56
N GLY A 56 5.75 1.63 26.19
CA GLY A 56 4.98 1.83 27.43
C GLY A 56 3.69 2.63 27.25
N LEU A 57 3.14 2.70 26.04
CA LEU A 57 1.92 3.44 25.77
C LEU A 57 0.68 2.58 26.03
N GLU A 58 -0.42 3.24 26.43
CA GLU A 58 -1.72 2.61 26.54
C GLU A 58 -2.26 2.22 25.16
N VAL A 59 -2.73 0.97 25.02
CA VAL A 59 -3.28 0.43 23.79
C VAL A 59 -4.73 0.04 23.97
N TYR A 60 -5.58 0.46 23.04
CA TYR A 60 -6.99 0.10 23.00
C TYR A 60 -7.35 -0.52 21.65
N GLN A 61 -8.06 -1.64 21.69
CA GLN A 61 -8.49 -2.40 20.53
C GLN A 61 -10.03 -2.53 20.52
N PRO A 62 -10.74 -1.46 20.11
CA PRO A 62 -12.21 -1.47 20.11
C PRO A 62 -12.76 -2.43 19.06
N ALA A 63 -13.76 -3.24 19.42
CA ALA A 63 -14.53 -4.00 18.45
C ALA A 63 -15.40 -3.08 17.57
N LYS A 64 -15.92 -2.00 18.16
CA LYS A 64 -16.73 -0.98 17.45
C LYS A 64 -16.47 0.40 18.03
N LEU A 65 -16.16 1.37 17.18
CA LEU A 65 -15.97 2.75 17.58
C LEU A 65 -17.23 3.47 18.08
N LYS A 66 -18.41 2.92 17.81
CA LYS A 66 -19.71 3.50 18.21
C LYS A 66 -20.24 2.99 19.55
N ASP A 67 -19.56 2.06 20.19
CA ASP A 67 -19.98 1.53 21.48
C ASP A 67 -19.86 2.62 22.56
N PRO A 68 -20.86 2.80 23.44
CA PRO A 68 -20.84 3.86 24.45
C PRO A 68 -19.59 3.84 25.34
N ALA A 69 -19.12 2.67 25.75
CA ALA A 69 -17.89 2.52 26.54
C ALA A 69 -16.65 3.00 25.78
N THR A 70 -16.58 2.73 24.45
CA THR A 70 -15.51 3.21 23.57
C THR A 70 -15.54 4.73 23.43
N VAL A 71 -16.73 5.30 23.25
CA VAL A 71 -16.93 6.76 23.17
C VAL A 71 -16.46 7.43 24.46
N GLU A 72 -16.88 6.92 25.61
CA GLU A 72 -16.52 7.46 26.91
C GLU A 72 -15.00 7.37 27.15
N LEU A 73 -14.39 6.20 26.89
CA LEU A 73 -12.95 5.99 27.07
C LEU A 73 -12.14 6.98 26.22
N ILE A 74 -12.40 7.06 24.90
CA ILE A 74 -11.65 7.91 24.00
C ILE A 74 -11.85 9.39 24.35
N SER A 75 -13.08 9.80 24.71
CA SER A 75 -13.41 11.19 25.04
C SER A 75 -12.69 11.69 26.33
N ARG A 76 -12.41 10.81 27.29
CA ARG A 76 -11.67 11.14 28.50
C ARG A 76 -10.25 11.61 28.25
N HIS A 77 -9.63 11.17 27.16
CA HIS A 77 -8.25 11.56 26.81
C HIS A 77 -8.14 13.01 26.33
N ARG A 78 -9.26 13.66 25.94
CA ARG A 78 -9.32 15.06 25.50
C ARG A 78 -8.16 15.42 24.54
N PRO A 79 -7.99 14.73 23.40
CA PRO A 79 -6.87 14.95 22.52
C PRO A 79 -6.92 16.33 21.86
N ASP A 80 -5.76 16.95 21.67
CA ASP A 80 -5.63 18.13 20.82
C ASP A 80 -5.78 17.77 19.35
N ALA A 81 -5.24 16.61 18.94
CA ALA A 81 -5.38 16.03 17.61
C ALA A 81 -5.46 14.49 17.69
N ILE A 82 -6.11 13.87 16.70
CA ILE A 82 -6.07 12.42 16.48
C ILE A 82 -5.29 12.18 15.19
N VAL A 83 -4.17 11.44 15.30
CA VAL A 83 -3.35 11.04 14.15
C VAL A 83 -3.83 9.71 13.64
N VAL A 84 -4.10 9.62 12.35
CA VAL A 84 -4.61 8.40 11.70
C VAL A 84 -3.66 7.96 10.58
N VAL A 85 -3.16 6.72 10.67
CA VAL A 85 -2.26 6.17 9.67
C VAL A 85 -2.66 4.73 9.38
N ALA A 86 -3.23 4.47 8.22
CA ALA A 86 -3.64 3.12 7.79
C ALA A 86 -4.40 2.34 8.90
N TYR A 87 -5.38 2.98 9.52
CA TYR A 87 -6.17 2.37 10.60
C TYR A 87 -7.17 1.33 10.09
N GLY A 88 -7.74 1.54 8.89
CA GLY A 88 -8.63 0.59 8.22
C GLY A 88 -10.10 0.69 8.60
N HIS A 89 -10.47 1.63 9.48
CA HIS A 89 -11.87 1.88 9.85
C HIS A 89 -12.28 3.32 9.56
N ILE A 90 -13.55 3.50 9.19
CA ILE A 90 -14.17 4.82 9.04
C ILE A 90 -14.39 5.41 10.44
N LEU A 91 -13.83 6.60 10.67
CA LEU A 91 -14.04 7.32 11.91
C LEU A 91 -15.50 7.85 11.97
N PRO A 92 -16.22 7.61 13.07
CA PRO A 92 -17.55 8.20 13.25
C PRO A 92 -17.44 9.71 13.48
N LYS A 93 -18.49 10.44 13.11
CA LYS A 93 -18.51 11.91 13.21
C LYS A 93 -18.12 12.43 14.60
N TRP A 94 -18.60 11.79 15.68
CA TRP A 94 -18.26 12.20 17.04
C TRP A 94 -16.74 12.21 17.31
N MET A 95 -16.01 11.27 16.70
CA MET A 95 -14.55 11.14 16.86
C MET A 95 -13.81 12.15 15.98
N ILE A 96 -14.35 12.47 14.80
CA ILE A 96 -13.80 13.51 13.93
C ILE A 96 -13.91 14.90 14.59
N ASP A 97 -15.04 15.16 15.25
CA ASP A 97 -15.33 16.46 15.88
C ASP A 97 -14.68 16.60 17.29
N LEU A 98 -14.14 15.52 17.86
CA LEU A 98 -13.64 15.51 19.23
C LEU A 98 -12.39 16.40 19.43
N PRO A 99 -11.31 16.30 18.61
CA PRO A 99 -10.08 17.06 18.84
C PRO A 99 -10.18 18.48 18.26
N ARG A 100 -9.69 19.47 19.01
CA ARG A 100 -9.73 20.89 18.60
C ARG A 100 -8.93 21.17 17.30
N LEU A 101 -7.87 20.42 17.03
CA LEU A 101 -7.06 20.53 15.81
C LEU A 101 -7.50 19.56 14.70
N GLY A 102 -8.50 18.72 14.99
CA GLY A 102 -9.07 17.75 14.06
C GLY A 102 -8.36 16.40 14.04
N CYS A 103 -8.92 15.49 13.23
CA CYS A 103 -8.29 14.22 12.91
C CYS A 103 -7.41 14.41 11.69
N ILE A 104 -6.13 14.04 11.80
CA ILE A 104 -5.11 14.23 10.76
C ILE A 104 -4.72 12.87 10.20
N ASN A 105 -4.99 12.65 8.92
CA ASN A 105 -4.61 11.43 8.22
C ASN A 105 -3.28 11.58 7.49
N LEU A 106 -2.46 10.53 7.49
CA LEU A 106 -1.35 10.36 6.58
C LEU A 106 -1.79 9.44 5.43
N HIS A 107 -1.99 10.03 4.25
CA HIS A 107 -2.38 9.31 3.05
C HIS A 107 -1.19 9.06 2.13
N ALA A 108 -1.06 7.83 1.61
CA ALA A 108 0.11 7.39 0.84
C ALA A 108 -0.01 7.72 -0.66
N SER A 109 -0.43 8.95 -0.98
CA SER A 109 -0.41 9.51 -2.33
C SER A 109 -0.32 11.04 -2.30
N LEU A 110 -0.12 11.63 -3.48
CA LEU A 110 -0.24 13.07 -3.71
C LEU A 110 -1.71 13.42 -4.01
N LEU A 111 -2.52 13.60 -2.96
CA LEU A 111 -3.93 13.99 -3.13
C LEU A 111 -4.08 15.27 -3.99
N PRO A 112 -5.12 15.36 -4.84
CA PRO A 112 -6.34 14.54 -4.85
C PRO A 112 -6.22 13.22 -5.63
N LYS A 113 -5.06 12.87 -6.20
CA LYS A 113 -4.87 11.59 -6.88
C LYS A 113 -4.87 10.41 -5.89
N TYR A 114 -5.43 9.27 -6.34
CA TYR A 114 -5.38 7.98 -5.62
C TYR A 114 -6.06 8.00 -4.24
N ARG A 115 -7.26 8.59 -4.15
CA ARG A 115 -8.12 8.46 -2.96
C ARG A 115 -8.53 6.99 -2.78
N GLY A 116 -8.51 6.49 -1.56
CA GLY A 116 -8.97 5.14 -1.22
C GLY A 116 -7.90 4.24 -0.61
N ALA A 117 -8.12 2.92 -0.68
CA ALA A 117 -7.46 1.95 0.18
C ALA A 117 -6.07 1.49 -0.31
N ALA A 118 -5.75 1.62 -1.61
CA ALA A 118 -4.54 1.04 -2.19
C ALA A 118 -3.70 2.03 -3.03
N PRO A 119 -3.43 3.26 -2.54
CA PRO A 119 -2.75 4.30 -3.34
C PRO A 119 -1.34 3.90 -3.79
N ILE A 120 -0.57 3.20 -2.96
CA ILE A 120 0.79 2.74 -3.25
C ILE A 120 0.78 1.78 -4.44
N GLN A 121 -0.11 0.78 -4.39
CA GLN A 121 -0.22 -0.22 -5.45
C GLN A 121 -0.67 0.40 -6.77
N TRP A 122 -1.69 1.25 -6.72
CA TRP A 122 -2.23 1.86 -7.92
C TRP A 122 -1.29 2.87 -8.57
N SER A 123 -0.45 3.57 -7.83
CA SER A 123 0.59 4.44 -8.42
C SER A 123 1.59 3.64 -9.25
N LEU A 124 2.03 2.47 -8.75
CA LEU A 124 2.89 1.54 -9.49
C LEU A 124 2.18 0.93 -10.70
N ILE A 125 0.97 0.40 -10.52
CA ILE A 125 0.18 -0.24 -11.59
C ILE A 125 -0.06 0.72 -12.76
N ARG A 126 -0.27 2.00 -12.47
CA ARG A 126 -0.46 3.04 -13.50
C ARG A 126 0.83 3.60 -14.07
N GLY A 127 1.99 3.12 -13.61
CA GLY A 127 3.29 3.52 -14.15
C GLY A 127 3.71 4.95 -13.80
N GLU A 128 3.22 5.48 -12.68
CA GLU A 128 3.71 6.78 -12.19
C GLU A 128 5.23 6.69 -11.93
N THR A 129 5.92 7.78 -12.20
CA THR A 129 7.37 7.93 -11.93
C THR A 129 7.64 8.68 -10.63
N VAL A 130 6.61 9.36 -10.11
CA VAL A 130 6.65 10.09 -8.84
C VAL A 130 5.34 9.82 -8.11
N THR A 131 5.43 9.59 -6.82
CA THR A 131 4.30 9.56 -5.89
C THR A 131 4.65 10.38 -4.66
N GLY A 132 4.00 10.16 -3.54
CA GLY A 132 4.33 10.86 -2.30
C GLY A 132 3.35 10.56 -1.19
N VAL A 133 3.39 11.40 -0.18
CA VAL A 133 2.49 11.36 0.96
C VAL A 133 1.81 12.70 1.15
N THR A 134 0.60 12.66 1.68
CA THR A 134 -0.18 13.85 2.02
C THR A 134 -0.69 13.73 3.45
N THR A 135 -0.45 14.76 4.27
CA THR A 135 -1.19 14.93 5.51
C THR A 135 -2.44 15.75 5.21
N MET A 136 -3.60 15.32 5.70
CA MET A 136 -4.88 15.95 5.44
C MET A 136 -5.78 15.90 6.67
N ARG A 137 -6.76 16.78 6.76
CA ARG A 137 -7.86 16.67 7.72
C ARG A 137 -8.81 15.57 7.29
N ILE A 138 -9.31 14.79 8.24
CA ILE A 138 -10.37 13.82 7.96
C ILE A 138 -11.71 14.53 8.00
N ASP A 139 -12.50 14.32 6.96
CA ASP A 139 -13.92 14.68 6.89
C ASP A 139 -14.80 13.42 6.75
N VAL A 140 -16.06 13.58 6.40
CA VAL A 140 -17.01 12.48 6.23
C VAL A 140 -16.88 11.75 4.88
N GLY A 141 -16.08 12.29 3.95
CA GLY A 141 -15.84 11.72 2.63
C GLY A 141 -14.65 10.75 2.61
N LEU A 142 -14.45 10.06 1.50
CA LEU A 142 -13.31 9.20 1.29
C LEU A 142 -12.11 10.03 0.82
N ASP A 143 -11.19 10.32 1.74
CA ASP A 143 -9.96 11.09 1.51
C ASP A 143 -10.23 12.45 0.81
N THR A 144 -11.33 13.13 1.19
CA THR A 144 -11.79 14.38 0.56
C THR A 144 -11.42 15.64 1.34
N GLY A 145 -10.98 15.49 2.58
CA GLY A 145 -10.69 16.61 3.47
C GLY A 145 -9.51 17.47 3.01
N ASP A 146 -9.38 18.63 3.61
CA ASP A 146 -8.40 19.63 3.22
C ASP A 146 -6.96 19.14 3.43
N ILE A 147 -6.11 19.42 2.45
CA ILE A 147 -4.69 19.09 2.47
C ILE A 147 -3.96 20.04 3.42
N LEU A 148 -3.09 19.46 4.26
CA LEU A 148 -2.20 20.21 5.13
C LEU A 148 -0.81 20.35 4.51
N LEU A 149 -0.11 19.23 4.29
CA LEU A 149 1.20 19.21 3.64
C LEU A 149 1.30 18.03 2.68
N LYS A 150 2.21 18.14 1.71
CA LYS A 150 2.59 17.06 0.78
C LYS A 150 4.10 16.91 0.72
N ARG A 151 4.56 15.70 0.43
CA ARG A 151 5.96 15.44 0.11
C ARG A 151 6.05 14.39 -0.97
N GLU A 152 6.78 14.72 -2.03
CA GLU A 152 7.02 13.82 -3.16
C GLU A 152 8.09 12.78 -2.86
N LEU A 153 7.98 11.62 -3.50
CA LEU A 153 8.96 10.56 -3.51
C LEU A 153 9.06 9.99 -4.94
N PRO A 154 10.24 10.00 -5.57
CA PRO A 154 10.45 9.33 -6.86
C PRO A 154 10.24 7.83 -6.72
N ILE A 155 9.63 7.22 -7.75
CA ILE A 155 9.46 5.77 -7.87
C ILE A 155 10.62 5.21 -8.67
N GLN A 156 11.40 4.30 -8.06
CA GLN A 156 12.52 3.67 -8.73
C GLN A 156 12.04 2.49 -9.61
N ASP A 157 12.85 2.11 -10.60
CA ASP A 157 12.51 1.02 -11.51
C ASP A 157 12.38 -0.34 -10.81
N ASP A 158 13.11 -0.56 -9.73
CA ASP A 158 13.07 -1.78 -8.93
C ASP A 158 12.07 -1.73 -7.76
N ASP A 159 11.39 -0.60 -7.56
CA ASP A 159 10.36 -0.50 -6.52
C ASP A 159 9.22 -1.48 -6.76
N THR A 160 8.84 -2.11 -5.67
CA THR A 160 7.59 -2.85 -5.51
C THR A 160 6.69 -2.08 -4.53
N SER A 161 5.43 -2.49 -4.37
CA SER A 161 4.59 -1.84 -3.37
C SER A 161 5.10 -2.01 -1.94
N GLU A 162 5.92 -3.03 -1.67
CA GLU A 162 6.59 -3.23 -0.38
C GLU A 162 7.67 -2.15 -0.16
N THR A 163 8.66 -2.06 -1.08
CA THR A 163 9.79 -1.13 -0.94
C THR A 163 9.35 0.34 -1.02
N LEU A 164 8.44 0.64 -1.95
CA LEU A 164 7.84 1.98 -2.06
C LEU A 164 7.06 2.34 -0.79
N GLY A 165 6.31 1.37 -0.22
CA GLY A 165 5.58 1.55 1.03
C GLY A 165 6.50 1.84 2.22
N GLU A 166 7.65 1.18 2.32
CA GLU A 166 8.67 1.47 3.32
C GLU A 166 9.20 2.91 3.18
N GLY A 167 9.58 3.33 1.96
CA GLY A 167 10.02 4.70 1.70
C GLY A 167 8.98 5.75 2.05
N LEU A 168 7.73 5.53 1.62
CA LEU A 168 6.61 6.45 1.90
C LEU A 168 6.29 6.52 3.39
N SER A 169 6.40 5.42 4.14
CA SER A 169 6.15 5.41 5.58
C SER A 169 7.15 6.27 6.35
N GLN A 170 8.43 6.24 5.95
CA GLN A 170 9.47 7.08 6.56
C GLN A 170 9.28 8.56 6.25
N VAL A 171 9.09 8.90 4.96
CA VAL A 171 8.82 10.27 4.52
C VAL A 171 7.55 10.82 5.15
N GLY A 172 6.51 9.98 5.26
CA GLY A 172 5.24 10.32 5.88
C GLY A 172 5.35 10.58 7.38
N ALA A 173 6.18 9.82 8.07
CA ALA A 173 6.43 10.00 9.50
C ALA A 173 7.07 11.37 9.79
N ASP A 174 8.07 11.79 9.00
CA ASP A 174 8.67 13.11 9.12
C ASP A 174 7.68 14.22 8.77
N LEU A 175 6.87 14.03 7.72
CA LEU A 175 5.84 14.99 7.32
C LEU A 175 4.76 15.15 8.41
N MET A 176 4.36 14.07 9.09
CA MET A 176 3.37 14.14 10.18
C MET A 176 3.89 14.95 11.37
N VAL A 177 5.14 14.76 11.76
CA VAL A 177 5.78 15.56 12.83
C VAL A 177 5.81 17.05 12.46
N GLU A 178 6.19 17.38 11.22
CA GLU A 178 6.17 18.75 10.70
C GLU A 178 4.76 19.34 10.74
N THR A 179 3.79 18.58 10.23
CA THR A 179 2.39 18.99 10.19
C THR A 179 1.86 19.35 11.58
N LEU A 180 2.07 18.48 12.56
CA LEU A 180 1.57 18.69 13.91
C LEU A 180 2.22 19.88 14.60
N ARG A 181 3.54 20.08 14.43
CA ARG A 181 4.25 21.27 14.98
C ARG A 181 3.70 22.56 14.41
N ARG A 182 3.50 22.62 13.11
CA ARG A 182 2.95 23.80 12.44
C ARG A 182 1.48 24.05 12.79
N LEU A 183 0.68 22.99 12.97
CA LEU A 183 -0.70 23.12 13.47
C LEU A 183 -0.74 23.65 14.90
N GLU A 184 0.20 23.22 15.78
CA GLU A 184 0.31 23.71 17.17
C GLU A 184 0.69 25.19 17.22
N GLN A 185 1.55 25.63 16.30
CA GLN A 185 1.97 27.03 16.17
C GLN A 185 0.94 27.92 15.49
N GLY A 186 -0.06 27.33 14.83
CA GLY A 186 -1.10 28.06 14.10
C GLY A 186 -0.64 28.66 12.77
N ASP A 187 0.49 28.19 12.23
CA ASP A 187 1.10 28.69 10.98
C ASP A 187 0.79 27.82 9.74
N LEU A 188 -0.10 26.84 9.87
CA LEU A 188 -0.48 25.92 8.81
C LEU A 188 -1.93 26.14 8.37
N GLN A 189 -2.11 26.60 7.13
CA GLN A 189 -3.42 26.74 6.52
C GLN A 189 -3.76 25.47 5.72
N ALA A 190 -4.94 24.92 6.00
CA ALA A 190 -5.50 23.83 5.23
C ALA A 190 -5.94 24.32 3.84
N GLN A 191 -5.71 23.52 2.81
CA GLN A 191 -6.03 23.83 1.42
C GLN A 191 -7.10 22.86 0.91
N PRO A 192 -8.26 23.34 0.42
CA PRO A 192 -9.26 22.49 -0.21
C PRO A 192 -8.66 21.70 -1.38
N GLN A 193 -9.11 20.46 -1.55
CA GLN A 193 -8.69 19.64 -2.68
C GLN A 193 -9.40 20.07 -3.97
N ASP A 194 -8.68 20.00 -5.11
CA ASP A 194 -9.27 20.13 -6.44
C ASP A 194 -9.99 18.82 -6.81
N HIS A 195 -11.28 18.73 -6.45
CA HIS A 195 -12.08 17.51 -6.62
C HIS A 195 -12.17 17.00 -8.07
N PRO A 196 -12.27 17.84 -9.11
CA PRO A 196 -12.21 17.40 -10.50
C PRO A 196 -10.96 16.61 -10.88
N GLN A 197 -9.83 16.84 -10.23
CA GLN A 197 -8.58 16.12 -10.47
C GLN A 197 -8.44 14.82 -9.66
N ALA A 198 -9.43 14.48 -8.86
CA ALA A 198 -9.37 13.28 -8.02
C ALA A 198 -9.40 12.00 -8.85
N THR A 199 -8.53 11.06 -8.49
CA THR A 199 -8.57 9.69 -9.00
C THR A 199 -8.74 8.70 -7.85
N LEU A 200 -9.26 7.50 -8.16
CA LEU A 200 -9.52 6.48 -7.14
C LEU A 200 -8.44 5.40 -7.15
N ALA A 201 -8.16 4.90 -5.95
CA ALA A 201 -7.32 3.74 -5.67
C ALA A 201 -8.12 2.71 -4.86
N PRO A 202 -9.03 1.95 -5.52
CA PRO A 202 -9.90 1.00 -4.83
C PRO A 202 -9.09 -0.12 -4.18
N ILE A 203 -9.71 -0.78 -3.19
CA ILE A 203 -9.12 -1.96 -2.58
C ILE A 203 -8.86 -3.03 -3.65
N LEU A 204 -7.66 -3.62 -3.63
CA LEU A 204 -7.32 -4.70 -4.55
C LEU A 204 -8.12 -5.97 -4.23
N LYS A 205 -8.41 -6.74 -5.26
CA LYS A 205 -9.06 -8.05 -5.18
C LYS A 205 -8.14 -9.13 -5.76
N LYS A 206 -8.41 -10.38 -5.47
CA LYS A 206 -7.62 -11.49 -6.00
C LYS A 206 -7.59 -11.51 -7.53
N GLU A 207 -8.71 -11.15 -8.14
CA GLU A 207 -8.89 -11.12 -9.60
C GLU A 207 -8.02 -10.07 -10.28
N ASP A 208 -7.66 -8.98 -9.57
CA ASP A 208 -6.75 -7.95 -10.10
C ASP A 208 -5.35 -8.51 -10.39
N GLY A 209 -5.01 -9.64 -9.79
CA GLY A 209 -3.77 -10.37 -10.06
C GLY A 209 -3.73 -11.07 -11.41
N ARG A 210 -4.87 -11.30 -12.09
CA ARG A 210 -4.87 -11.97 -13.39
C ARG A 210 -4.21 -11.09 -14.45
N ILE A 211 -3.22 -11.67 -15.16
CA ILE A 211 -2.51 -10.95 -16.22
C ILE A 211 -3.35 -11.02 -17.50
N ASP A 212 -3.56 -9.86 -18.11
CA ASP A 212 -4.03 -9.75 -19.50
C ASP A 212 -2.81 -9.56 -20.41
N TRP A 213 -2.46 -10.60 -21.15
CA TRP A 213 -1.31 -10.58 -22.04
C TRP A 213 -1.51 -9.70 -23.29
N ASN A 214 -2.72 -9.21 -23.56
CA ASN A 214 -2.97 -8.23 -24.62
C ASN A 214 -2.48 -6.82 -24.26
N LEU A 215 -2.16 -6.56 -22.99
CA LEU A 215 -1.53 -5.32 -22.56
C LEU A 215 -0.05 -5.28 -22.97
N PRO A 216 0.51 -4.10 -23.21
CA PRO A 216 1.95 -3.95 -23.41
C PRO A 216 2.78 -4.47 -22.23
N ALA A 217 3.97 -5.00 -22.51
CA ALA A 217 4.84 -5.57 -21.49
C ALA A 217 5.17 -4.59 -20.34
N LEU A 218 5.26 -3.28 -20.61
CA LEU A 218 5.50 -2.25 -19.60
C LEU A 218 4.35 -2.15 -18.60
N GLU A 219 3.11 -2.21 -19.09
CA GLU A 219 1.93 -2.19 -18.21
C GLU A 219 1.85 -3.45 -17.34
N ILE A 220 2.13 -4.62 -17.93
CA ILE A 220 2.18 -5.89 -17.20
C ILE A 220 3.30 -5.86 -16.15
N TRP A 221 4.47 -5.34 -16.49
CA TRP A 221 5.58 -5.17 -15.56
C TRP A 221 5.23 -4.27 -14.37
N ASN A 222 4.55 -3.15 -14.63
CA ASN A 222 4.05 -2.25 -13.58
C ASN A 222 3.04 -2.98 -12.66
N ARG A 223 2.15 -3.79 -13.24
CA ARG A 223 1.21 -4.60 -12.45
C ARG A 223 1.94 -5.64 -11.59
N ILE A 224 2.95 -6.33 -12.12
CA ILE A 224 3.72 -7.32 -11.37
C ILE A 224 4.35 -6.70 -10.12
N ARG A 225 4.99 -5.55 -10.23
CA ARG A 225 5.63 -4.89 -9.09
C ARG A 225 4.62 -4.22 -8.14
N GLY A 226 3.53 -3.67 -8.65
CA GLY A 226 2.48 -3.05 -7.84
C GLY A 226 1.59 -4.04 -7.08
N LEU A 227 1.45 -5.26 -7.58
CA LEU A 227 0.61 -6.30 -6.97
C LEU A 227 1.35 -7.19 -5.94
N ARG A 228 2.59 -6.90 -5.63
CA ARG A 228 3.34 -7.57 -4.55
C ARG A 228 3.04 -6.90 -3.20
N PRO A 229 2.99 -7.65 -2.10
CA PRO A 229 3.07 -9.11 -1.99
C PRO A 229 1.72 -9.79 -2.23
N TRP A 230 0.65 -9.01 -2.43
CA TRP A 230 -0.72 -9.49 -2.65
C TRP A 230 -1.45 -8.55 -3.62
N PRO A 231 -2.27 -9.10 -4.54
CA PRO A 231 -2.62 -10.51 -4.75
C PRO A 231 -1.58 -11.34 -5.52
N VAL A 232 -0.49 -10.75 -5.99
CA VAL A 232 0.53 -11.27 -6.90
C VAL A 232 -0.02 -11.47 -8.32
N ALA A 233 0.71 -11.02 -9.32
CA ALA A 233 0.32 -11.20 -10.71
C ALA A 233 0.38 -12.69 -11.09
N TYR A 234 -0.66 -13.21 -11.77
CA TYR A 234 -0.73 -14.62 -12.15
C TYR A 234 -1.38 -14.82 -13.52
N THR A 235 -1.06 -15.95 -14.11
CA THR A 235 -1.64 -16.47 -15.34
C THR A 235 -1.91 -17.98 -15.18
N ARG A 236 -2.45 -18.63 -16.22
CA ARG A 236 -2.56 -20.09 -16.26
C ARG A 236 -1.53 -20.69 -17.19
N PHE A 237 -0.89 -21.75 -16.73
CA PHE A 237 0.04 -22.58 -17.48
C PHE A 237 -0.32 -24.03 -17.29
N ARG A 238 -0.69 -24.73 -18.39
CA ARG A 238 -1.14 -26.14 -18.36
C ARG A 238 -2.23 -26.40 -17.31
N GLY A 239 -3.23 -25.50 -17.26
CA GLY A 239 -4.37 -25.60 -16.33
C GLY A 239 -4.08 -25.26 -14.87
N LYS A 240 -2.84 -24.90 -14.50
CA LYS A 240 -2.42 -24.51 -13.14
C LYS A 240 -2.11 -23.03 -13.06
N ASN A 241 -2.31 -22.43 -11.90
CA ASN A 241 -1.92 -21.05 -11.69
C ASN A 241 -0.38 -20.93 -11.67
N LEU A 242 0.13 -19.98 -12.44
CA LEU A 242 1.53 -19.58 -12.48
C LEU A 242 1.63 -18.13 -12.02
N HIS A 243 2.12 -17.91 -10.81
CA HIS A 243 2.39 -16.57 -10.30
C HIS A 243 3.72 -16.05 -10.86
N ILE A 244 3.73 -14.77 -11.26
CA ILE A 244 4.95 -14.06 -11.67
C ILE A 244 5.31 -13.08 -10.57
N TRP A 245 6.35 -13.39 -9.84
CA TRP A 245 6.81 -12.60 -8.69
C TRP A 245 7.73 -11.46 -9.08
N ALA A 246 8.52 -11.64 -10.15
CA ALA A 246 9.40 -10.61 -10.67
C ALA A 246 9.60 -10.76 -12.18
N ALA A 247 9.76 -9.65 -12.86
CA ALA A 247 10.08 -9.58 -14.28
C ALA A 247 11.10 -8.46 -14.54
N SER A 248 11.84 -8.54 -15.64
CA SER A 248 12.69 -7.45 -16.09
C SER A 248 11.84 -6.30 -16.60
N ARG A 249 12.29 -5.06 -16.38
CA ARG A 249 11.73 -3.91 -17.10
C ARG A 249 11.89 -4.16 -18.61
N PRO A 250 10.81 -4.08 -19.40
CA PRO A 250 10.88 -4.29 -20.83
C PRO A 250 11.71 -3.20 -21.51
N ALA A 251 12.53 -3.58 -22.49
CA ALA A 251 13.21 -2.63 -23.35
C ALA A 251 12.22 -1.99 -24.33
N ALA A 252 12.46 -0.75 -24.70
CA ALA A 252 11.72 -0.09 -25.77
C ALA A 252 12.13 -0.70 -27.13
N GLY A 253 11.16 -1.10 -27.97
CA GLY A 253 11.39 -1.33 -29.38
C GLY A 253 11.56 -2.77 -29.87
N GLU A 254 11.38 -3.80 -29.05
CA GLU A 254 11.32 -5.20 -29.55
C GLU A 254 9.90 -5.51 -30.05
N GLY A 255 9.57 -5.10 -31.27
CA GLY A 255 8.32 -5.50 -31.93
C GLY A 255 8.42 -6.92 -32.48
N VAL A 256 7.72 -7.89 -31.88
CA VAL A 256 7.56 -9.23 -32.44
C VAL A 256 6.17 -9.43 -32.99
N GLN A 257 6.05 -10.02 -34.20
CA GLN A 257 4.75 -10.37 -34.80
C GLN A 257 4.34 -11.78 -34.35
N LEU A 258 4.10 -11.93 -33.07
CA LEU A 258 3.66 -13.19 -32.45
C LEU A 258 2.45 -12.92 -31.55
N ASP A 259 1.64 -13.94 -31.35
CA ASP A 259 0.42 -13.83 -30.54
C ASP A 259 0.73 -13.59 -29.05
N PRO A 260 -0.01 -12.70 -28.37
CA PRO A 260 0.08 -12.54 -26.94
C PRO A 260 -0.09 -13.85 -26.15
N GLY A 261 0.65 -13.99 -25.06
CA GLY A 261 0.67 -15.20 -24.23
C GLY A 261 1.65 -16.28 -24.71
N LEU A 262 2.23 -16.16 -25.93
CA LEU A 262 3.20 -17.13 -26.43
C LEU A 262 4.47 -17.14 -25.57
N LEU A 263 4.90 -18.34 -25.17
CA LEU A 263 6.11 -18.54 -24.37
C LEU A 263 7.34 -18.72 -25.27
N ILE A 264 8.40 -18.02 -24.94
CA ILE A 264 9.72 -18.12 -25.57
C ILE A 264 10.72 -18.53 -24.50
N ALA A 265 11.27 -19.75 -24.62
CA ALA A 265 12.24 -20.30 -23.69
C ALA A 265 13.59 -20.51 -24.39
N GLU A 266 14.52 -19.58 -24.21
CA GLU A 266 15.82 -19.59 -24.86
C GLU A 266 16.93 -19.14 -23.88
N HIS A 267 18.05 -19.79 -23.93
CA HIS A 267 19.25 -19.46 -23.12
C HIS A 267 18.95 -19.37 -21.61
N GLY A 268 18.02 -20.19 -21.10
CA GLY A 268 17.62 -20.18 -19.70
C GLY A 268 16.74 -18.97 -19.29
N ARG A 269 16.19 -18.24 -20.27
CA ARG A 269 15.25 -17.11 -20.05
C ARG A 269 13.85 -17.55 -20.43
N LEU A 270 12.89 -17.19 -19.60
CA LEU A 270 11.45 -17.37 -19.86
C LEU A 270 10.88 -16.01 -20.23
N ARG A 271 10.49 -15.87 -21.50
CA ARG A 271 9.86 -14.65 -22.02
C ARG A 271 8.43 -14.96 -22.46
N VAL A 272 7.57 -13.95 -22.35
CA VAL A 272 6.16 -14.04 -22.76
C VAL A 272 5.89 -12.90 -23.73
N VAL A 273 5.28 -13.20 -24.85
CA VAL A 273 4.82 -12.21 -25.82
C VAL A 273 3.62 -11.48 -25.24
N CYS A 274 3.64 -10.16 -25.31
CA CYS A 274 2.63 -9.26 -24.81
C CYS A 274 2.00 -8.46 -25.94
N GLY A 275 0.96 -7.70 -25.63
CA GLY A 275 0.32 -6.82 -26.59
C GLY A 275 1.30 -5.83 -27.26
N GLN A 276 0.88 -5.32 -28.42
CA GLN A 276 1.67 -4.40 -29.27
C GLN A 276 3.04 -4.97 -29.69
N GLY A 277 3.17 -6.30 -29.75
CA GLY A 277 4.42 -6.96 -30.10
C GLY A 277 5.55 -6.83 -29.08
N THR A 278 5.26 -6.41 -27.86
CA THR A 278 6.24 -6.29 -26.77
C THR A 278 6.49 -7.64 -26.10
N VAL A 279 7.60 -7.74 -25.35
CA VAL A 279 7.99 -9.00 -24.69
C VAL A 279 8.36 -8.75 -23.24
N LEU A 280 7.87 -9.59 -22.34
CA LEU A 280 8.17 -9.56 -20.91
C LEU A 280 9.09 -10.75 -20.55
N GLU A 281 10.20 -10.50 -19.87
CA GLU A 281 11.04 -11.56 -19.32
C GLU A 281 10.68 -11.80 -17.85
N ALA A 282 10.15 -12.99 -17.55
CA ALA A 282 9.91 -13.43 -16.18
C ALA A 282 11.24 -13.79 -15.49
N LYS A 283 11.45 -13.28 -14.27
CA LYS A 283 12.65 -13.55 -13.46
C LYS A 283 12.39 -14.55 -12.36
N GLU A 284 11.26 -14.42 -11.70
CA GLU A 284 10.90 -15.23 -10.55
C GLU A 284 9.43 -15.61 -10.63
N ILE A 285 9.18 -16.90 -10.51
CA ILE A 285 7.85 -17.49 -10.72
C ILE A 285 7.52 -18.53 -9.66
N GLN A 286 6.23 -18.84 -9.56
CA GLN A 286 5.74 -19.92 -8.69
C GLN A 286 4.59 -20.65 -9.36
N LEU A 287 4.81 -21.89 -9.76
CA LEU A 287 3.75 -22.77 -10.22
C LEU A 287 2.95 -23.31 -9.03
N GLU A 288 1.64 -23.41 -9.18
CA GLU A 288 0.74 -23.97 -8.18
C GLU A 288 1.24 -25.32 -7.63
N GLY A 289 1.30 -25.42 -6.29
CA GLY A 289 1.84 -26.59 -5.59
C GLY A 289 3.36 -26.64 -5.50
N ARG A 290 4.09 -25.66 -6.05
CA ARG A 290 5.55 -25.58 -5.96
C ARG A 290 6.02 -24.36 -5.15
N LYS A 291 7.29 -24.36 -4.77
CA LYS A 291 7.93 -23.19 -4.16
C LYS A 291 8.22 -22.13 -5.22
N ARG A 292 8.29 -20.88 -4.80
CA ARG A 292 8.80 -19.75 -5.58
C ARG A 292 10.26 -20.04 -5.98
N MET A 293 10.62 -19.79 -7.25
CA MET A 293 11.94 -20.10 -7.80
C MET A 293 12.30 -19.16 -8.96
N PRO A 294 13.59 -19.00 -9.28
CA PRO A 294 14.03 -18.34 -10.50
C PRO A 294 13.42 -19.02 -11.75
N ALA A 295 13.05 -18.22 -12.77
CA ALA A 295 12.49 -18.76 -14.01
C ALA A 295 13.45 -19.73 -14.73
N ARG A 296 14.76 -19.51 -14.61
CA ARG A 296 15.80 -20.44 -15.13
C ARG A 296 15.68 -21.84 -14.52
N ASP A 297 15.47 -21.92 -13.20
CA ASP A 297 15.37 -23.21 -12.50
C ASP A 297 14.07 -23.94 -12.87
N PHE A 298 13.01 -23.21 -13.11
CA PHE A 298 11.77 -23.76 -13.64
C PHE A 298 11.98 -24.41 -15.03
N LEU A 299 12.73 -23.76 -15.92
CA LEU A 299 13.03 -24.26 -17.26
C LEU A 299 13.91 -25.52 -17.23
N ASN A 300 14.78 -25.71 -16.22
CA ASN A 300 15.56 -26.93 -16.05
C ASN A 300 14.66 -28.17 -15.83
N GLY A 301 13.51 -27.99 -15.22
CA GLY A 301 12.55 -29.07 -14.94
C GLY A 301 11.28 -29.06 -15.80
N THR A 302 11.13 -28.08 -16.72
CA THR A 302 9.92 -27.89 -17.50
C THR A 302 10.27 -27.48 -18.93
N LYS A 303 10.12 -28.42 -19.86
CA LYS A 303 10.33 -28.13 -21.28
C LYS A 303 9.10 -27.38 -21.83
N ILE A 304 9.33 -26.20 -22.38
CA ILE A 304 8.31 -25.42 -23.10
C ILE A 304 8.27 -25.91 -24.55
N ALA A 305 7.09 -26.28 -25.02
CA ALA A 305 6.90 -26.72 -26.40
C ALA A 305 6.82 -25.52 -27.36
N PRO A 306 7.25 -25.67 -28.63
CA PRO A 306 7.01 -24.65 -29.64
C PRO A 306 5.51 -24.31 -29.75
N GLY A 307 5.18 -23.02 -29.73
CA GLY A 307 3.77 -22.56 -29.79
C GLY A 307 2.99 -22.64 -28.49
N GLU A 308 3.62 -23.03 -27.38
CA GLU A 308 2.95 -23.09 -26.07
C GLU A 308 2.64 -21.69 -25.55
N LYS A 309 1.43 -21.52 -24.97
CA LYS A 309 0.94 -20.25 -24.45
C LYS A 309 0.54 -20.34 -22.98
N VAL A 310 0.58 -19.21 -22.31
CA VAL A 310 -0.14 -18.93 -21.06
C VAL A 310 -1.49 -18.24 -21.36
N GLU A 311 -2.46 -18.36 -20.40
CA GLU A 311 -3.85 -17.87 -20.57
C GLU A 311 -4.15 -16.69 -19.63
#